data_2918f34009ee1199c86c29d9524d30c5
#
_entry.id   2918f34009ee1199c86c29d9524d30c5
#
_cell.length_a   1.000
_cell.length_b   1.000
_cell.length_c   1.000
_cell.angle_alpha   90.00
_cell.angle_beta   90.00
_cell.angle_gamma   90.00
#
_symmetry.space_group_name_H-M   'P 1'
#
loop_
_entity.id
_entity.type
_entity.pdbx_description
1 polymer ?
#
loop_
_entity_poly.entity_id
_entity_poly.type
_entity_poly.pdbx_seq_one_letter_code
_entity_poly.pdbx_strand_id
1 'polypeptide(L)'
;AASDVYKRQMSFLKKYGDENLLTNYVMVMNDPSREYYKCYEIDYDRHRYDGKNWTYVNLPVEDIKEMAIASLKDSTMMYFSCDVGKFLNSERGLLDVKNYDYESLMGTTFNMDKKQRIQTFSSGSSHAMTLMAVDLDKNGKPVKWMVENSWGADSGYKGHLIMTDDWFDEYMFRLVAVSYTHLRAHETR
;
A
#
# COMPACT_ATOMS: atom_id res chain seq x y z
N ALA A 1 7.26 29.68 -19.76
CA ALA A 1 6.19 29.00 -18.98
C ALA A 1 6.70 27.75 -18.23
N ALA A 2 7.43 26.84 -18.88
CA ALA A 2 7.95 25.63 -18.23
C ALA A 2 8.95 25.95 -17.10
N SER A 3 9.84 26.94 -17.28
CA SER A 3 10.78 27.36 -16.24
C SER A 3 10.11 27.98 -15.01
N ASP A 4 8.98 28.66 -15.21
CA ASP A 4 8.24 29.28 -14.11
C ASP A 4 7.45 28.25 -13.30
N VAL A 5 6.93 27.21 -13.95
CA VAL A 5 6.29 26.06 -13.27
C VAL A 5 7.30 25.34 -12.40
N TYR A 6 8.49 25.07 -12.92
CA TYR A 6 9.58 24.43 -12.15
C TYR A 6 10.00 25.27 -10.92
N LYS A 7 10.18 26.59 -11.10
CA LYS A 7 10.53 27.49 -10.00
C LYS A 7 9.44 27.53 -8.92
N ARG A 8 8.15 27.50 -9.32
CA ARG A 8 7.02 27.44 -8.39
C ARG A 8 7.00 26.12 -7.62
N GLN A 9 7.24 24.99 -8.26
CA GLN A 9 7.31 23.68 -7.60
C GLN A 9 8.43 23.66 -6.56
N MET A 10 9.63 24.09 -6.92
CA MET A 10 10.78 24.14 -6.00
C MET A 10 10.56 25.12 -4.85
N SER A 11 9.94 26.28 -5.08
CA SER A 11 9.63 27.22 -4.02
C SER A 11 8.52 26.71 -3.09
N PHE A 12 7.53 25.99 -3.64
CA PHE A 12 6.50 25.32 -2.86
C PHE A 12 7.11 24.20 -1.98
N LEU A 13 7.95 23.34 -2.55
CA LEU A 13 8.63 22.28 -1.82
C LEU A 13 9.48 22.85 -0.67
N LYS A 14 10.26 23.92 -0.91
CA LYS A 14 11.06 24.57 0.12
C LYS A 14 10.23 25.21 1.23
N LYS A 15 9.03 25.68 0.91
CA LYS A 15 8.14 26.37 1.87
C LYS A 15 7.32 25.41 2.71
N TYR A 16 6.87 24.30 2.14
CA TYR A 16 5.89 23.39 2.74
C TYR A 16 6.39 21.95 2.85
N GLY A 17 7.48 21.60 2.20
CA GLY A 17 8.07 20.27 2.27
C GLY A 17 8.96 20.11 3.51
N ASP A 18 9.07 18.87 3.97
CA ASP A 18 10.06 18.49 4.97
C ASP A 18 11.43 18.31 4.31
N GLU A 19 12.47 18.97 4.83
CA GLU A 19 13.84 18.80 4.34
C GLU A 19 14.35 17.37 4.48
N ASN A 20 13.77 16.61 5.42
CA ASN A 20 14.12 15.20 5.68
C ASN A 20 13.22 14.21 4.94
N LEU A 21 12.40 14.67 3.99
CA LEU A 21 11.44 13.81 3.27
C LEU A 21 12.10 12.55 2.69
N LEU A 22 13.31 12.67 2.15
CA LEU A 22 14.03 11.53 1.53
C LEU A 22 14.66 10.57 2.55
N THR A 23 14.82 10.99 3.80
CA THR A 23 15.45 10.18 4.87
C THR A 23 14.43 9.60 5.84
N ASN A 24 13.26 10.23 5.94
CA ASN A 24 12.22 9.85 6.89
C ASN A 24 11.27 8.76 6.37
N TYR A 25 11.37 8.40 5.10
CA TYR A 25 10.48 7.42 4.48
C TYR A 25 11.24 6.27 3.85
N VAL A 26 10.64 5.09 3.90
CA VAL A 26 11.14 3.89 3.26
C VAL A 26 10.05 3.30 2.36
N MET A 27 10.45 2.91 1.15
CA MET A 27 9.58 2.21 0.22
C MET A 27 9.71 0.70 0.47
N VAL A 28 8.59 0.07 0.85
CA VAL A 28 8.53 -1.36 1.10
C VAL A 28 7.56 -2.03 0.16
N MET A 29 7.80 -3.30 -0.14
CA MET A 29 6.89 -4.13 -0.93
C MET A 29 6.69 -5.49 -0.28
N ASN A 30 5.61 -6.17 -0.64
CA ASN A 30 5.38 -7.56 -0.30
C ASN A 30 5.28 -8.40 -1.58
N ASP A 31 6.35 -9.08 -1.91
CA ASP A 31 6.43 -10.07 -3.01
C ASP A 31 6.96 -11.40 -2.47
N PRO A 32 6.08 -12.35 -2.12
CA PRO A 32 6.51 -13.65 -1.60
C PRO A 32 7.19 -14.55 -2.64
N SER A 33 7.26 -14.14 -3.91
CA SER A 33 8.01 -14.86 -4.94
C SER A 33 9.52 -14.58 -4.89
N ARG A 34 9.93 -13.60 -4.10
CA ARG A 34 11.33 -13.14 -3.94
C ARG A 34 11.77 -13.23 -2.49
N GLU A 35 13.09 -13.22 -2.27
CA GLU A 35 13.65 -13.23 -0.92
C GLU A 35 13.23 -11.99 -0.12
N TYR A 36 12.80 -12.19 1.11
CA TYR A 36 12.53 -11.10 2.03
C TYR A 36 13.82 -10.47 2.58
N TYR A 37 13.71 -9.25 3.11
CA TYR A 37 14.79 -8.45 3.67
C TYR A 37 15.89 -8.14 2.65
N LYS A 38 15.52 -8.08 1.38
CA LYS A 38 16.36 -7.65 0.25
C LYS A 38 15.79 -6.39 -0.39
N CYS A 39 16.69 -5.55 -0.91
CA CYS A 39 16.32 -4.39 -1.70
C CYS A 39 16.25 -4.77 -3.18
N TYR A 40 15.17 -4.39 -3.83
CA TYR A 40 14.93 -4.64 -5.25
C TYR A 40 14.67 -3.32 -5.98
N GLU A 41 15.36 -3.12 -7.09
CA GLU A 41 15.06 -2.08 -8.05
C GLU A 41 14.02 -2.61 -9.05
N ILE A 42 12.99 -1.81 -9.34
CA ILE A 42 11.95 -2.18 -10.29
C ILE A 42 12.23 -1.48 -11.62
N ASP A 43 12.56 -2.25 -12.65
CA ASP A 43 12.84 -1.73 -13.98
C ASP A 43 11.66 -0.89 -14.50
N TYR A 44 11.99 0.29 -15.03
CA TYR A 44 11.04 1.26 -15.59
C TYR A 44 10.03 1.88 -14.61
N ASP A 45 10.06 1.53 -13.33
CA ASP A 45 9.25 2.16 -12.29
C ASP A 45 9.91 3.49 -11.87
N ARG A 46 9.63 4.56 -12.60
CA ARG A 46 10.25 5.88 -12.45
C ARG A 46 9.36 6.99 -13.01
N HIS A 47 9.51 8.21 -12.54
CA HIS A 47 8.70 9.34 -13.00
C HIS A 47 9.10 9.91 -14.34
N ARG A 48 10.39 9.75 -14.73
CA ARG A 48 10.96 10.36 -15.91
C ARG A 48 11.77 9.33 -16.66
N TYR A 49 11.85 9.49 -17.98
CA TYR A 49 12.61 8.59 -18.85
C TYR A 49 14.07 8.42 -18.41
N ASP A 50 14.72 9.53 -18.01
CA ASP A 50 16.10 9.58 -17.54
C ASP A 50 16.24 9.51 -16.01
N GLY A 51 15.15 9.25 -15.29
CA GLY A 51 15.12 9.15 -13.84
C GLY A 51 15.66 7.82 -13.32
N LYS A 52 15.96 7.77 -12.02
CA LYS A 52 16.29 6.53 -11.33
C LYS A 52 15.03 5.69 -11.15
N ASN A 53 15.17 4.38 -11.30
CA ASN A 53 14.14 3.44 -10.95
C ASN A 53 13.91 3.44 -9.43
N TRP A 54 12.69 3.13 -9.02
CA TRP A 54 12.36 3.02 -7.61
C TRP A 54 12.88 1.72 -7.03
N THR A 55 13.29 1.81 -5.78
CA THR A 55 13.79 0.68 -5.01
C THR A 55 12.90 0.43 -3.82
N TYR A 56 12.63 -0.84 -3.55
CA TYR A 56 11.79 -1.29 -2.45
C TYR A 56 12.50 -2.33 -1.62
N VAL A 57 12.34 -2.26 -0.31
CA VAL A 57 12.72 -3.37 0.58
C VAL A 57 11.58 -4.38 0.58
N ASN A 58 11.86 -5.63 0.20
CA ASN A 58 10.86 -6.70 0.23
C ASN A 58 10.75 -7.26 1.64
N LEU A 59 9.54 -7.20 2.22
CA LEU A 59 9.26 -7.63 3.59
C LEU A 59 8.06 -8.58 3.65
N PRO A 60 8.00 -9.45 4.69
CA PRO A 60 6.77 -10.14 5.07
C PRO A 60 5.64 -9.14 5.30
N VAL A 61 4.40 -9.57 5.05
CA VAL A 61 3.25 -8.68 5.19
C VAL A 61 3.03 -8.25 6.64
N GLU A 62 3.37 -9.10 7.59
CA GLU A 62 3.30 -8.83 9.02
C GLU A 62 4.18 -7.64 9.41
N ASP A 63 5.43 -7.58 8.94
CA ASP A 63 6.35 -6.47 9.20
C ASP A 63 5.82 -5.17 8.59
N ILE A 64 5.25 -5.24 7.39
CA ILE A 64 4.62 -4.09 6.73
C ILE A 64 3.42 -3.58 7.52
N LYS A 65 2.58 -4.48 8.06
CA LYS A 65 1.46 -4.12 8.93
C LYS A 65 1.94 -3.41 10.20
N GLU A 66 2.99 -3.92 10.85
CA GLU A 66 3.57 -3.26 12.03
C GLU A 66 4.04 -1.84 11.70
N MET A 67 4.74 -1.64 10.58
CA MET A 67 5.17 -0.33 10.11
C MET A 67 3.99 0.59 9.80
N ALA A 68 2.95 0.06 9.15
CA ALA A 68 1.74 0.81 8.82
C ALA A 68 1.00 1.27 10.07
N ILE A 69 0.80 0.37 11.04
CA ILE A 69 0.15 0.68 12.32
C ILE A 69 0.95 1.74 13.09
N ALA A 70 2.28 1.61 13.13
CA ALA A 70 3.14 2.57 13.82
C ALA A 70 3.07 3.96 13.16
N SER A 71 3.10 4.03 11.83
CA SER A 71 2.98 5.28 11.07
C SER A 71 1.62 5.95 11.29
N LEU A 72 0.51 5.19 11.28
CA LEU A 72 -0.83 5.72 11.55
C LEU A 72 -0.99 6.20 12.99
N LYS A 73 -0.39 5.52 13.97
CA LYS A 73 -0.36 5.99 15.37
C LYS A 73 0.42 7.28 15.54
N ASP A 74 1.41 7.51 14.68
CA ASP A 74 2.17 8.78 14.61
C ASP A 74 1.48 9.83 13.71
N SER A 75 0.20 9.64 13.41
CA SER A 75 -0.63 10.54 12.58
C SER A 75 -0.10 10.75 11.16
N THR A 76 0.61 9.78 10.61
CA THR A 76 1.15 9.83 9.25
C THR A 76 0.41 8.88 8.33
N MET A 77 -0.24 9.45 7.30
CA MET A 77 -0.86 8.70 6.20
C MET A 77 0.22 8.23 5.22
N MET A 78 -0.06 7.15 4.51
CA MET A 78 0.95 6.51 3.66
C MET A 78 0.44 6.27 2.24
N TYR A 79 1.35 6.39 1.26
CA TYR A 79 1.13 5.81 -0.05
C TYR A 79 0.95 4.30 0.10
N PHE A 80 -0.10 3.78 -0.52
CA PHE A 80 -0.47 2.37 -0.50
C PHE A 80 -0.80 1.92 -1.93
N SER A 81 -0.27 0.78 -2.36
CA SER A 81 -0.52 0.25 -3.70
C SER A 81 -0.96 -1.21 -3.62
N CYS A 82 -1.96 -1.57 -4.43
CA CYS A 82 -2.65 -2.85 -4.36
C CYS A 82 -3.23 -3.28 -5.71
N ASP A 83 -3.79 -4.48 -5.78
CA ASP A 83 -4.62 -4.96 -6.89
C ASP A 83 -6.09 -4.68 -6.62
N VAL A 84 -6.49 -3.41 -6.75
CA VAL A 84 -7.79 -2.89 -6.29
C VAL A 84 -9.00 -3.59 -6.91
N GLY A 85 -8.86 -4.11 -8.14
CA GLY A 85 -9.97 -4.78 -8.85
C GLY A 85 -10.34 -6.16 -8.28
N LYS A 86 -9.50 -6.74 -7.43
CA LYS A 86 -9.75 -8.06 -6.88
C LYS A 86 -10.73 -8.00 -5.70
N PHE A 87 -11.83 -8.73 -5.83
CA PHE A 87 -12.87 -8.80 -4.79
C PHE A 87 -13.38 -7.44 -4.30
N LEU A 88 -13.39 -6.44 -5.18
CA LEU A 88 -13.96 -5.13 -4.88
C LEU A 88 -15.48 -5.15 -5.08
N ASN A 89 -16.23 -4.82 -4.04
CA ASN A 89 -17.60 -4.39 -4.15
C ASN A 89 -17.64 -2.86 -4.21
N SER A 90 -17.70 -2.30 -5.43
CA SER A 90 -17.61 -0.85 -5.66
C SER A 90 -18.81 -0.08 -5.11
N GLU A 91 -20.01 -0.66 -5.12
CA GLU A 91 -21.23 -0.05 -4.58
C GLU A 91 -21.12 0.15 -3.06
N ARG A 92 -20.58 -0.83 -2.34
CA ARG A 92 -20.39 -0.77 -0.89
C ARG A 92 -19.08 -0.09 -0.49
N GLY A 93 -18.16 0.12 -1.43
CA GLY A 93 -16.80 0.58 -1.12
C GLY A 93 -16.00 -0.41 -0.27
N LEU A 94 -16.22 -1.71 -0.49
CA LEU A 94 -15.64 -2.78 0.34
C LEU A 94 -14.71 -3.67 -0.47
N LEU A 95 -13.51 -3.87 0.05
CA LEU A 95 -12.49 -4.81 -0.41
C LEU A 95 -12.43 -5.97 0.59
N ASP A 96 -12.95 -7.12 0.20
CA ASP A 96 -13.03 -8.30 1.06
C ASP A 96 -12.95 -9.57 0.21
N VAL A 97 -12.05 -10.48 0.54
CA VAL A 97 -11.93 -11.78 -0.15
C VAL A 97 -13.21 -12.60 -0.14
N LYS A 98 -14.14 -12.27 0.74
CA LYS A 98 -15.46 -12.90 0.88
C LYS A 98 -16.59 -12.17 0.14
N ASN A 99 -16.31 -11.10 -0.62
CA ASN A 99 -17.34 -10.37 -1.37
C ASN A 99 -18.03 -11.23 -2.44
N TYR A 100 -17.31 -12.22 -2.98
CA TYR A 100 -17.83 -13.09 -4.04
C TYR A 100 -17.41 -14.54 -3.78
N ASP A 101 -18.40 -15.45 -3.78
CA ASP A 101 -18.17 -16.89 -3.64
C ASP A 101 -18.07 -17.54 -5.04
N TYR A 102 -16.94 -17.31 -5.68
CA TYR A 102 -16.68 -17.91 -7.00
C TYR A 102 -16.53 -19.44 -6.95
N GLU A 103 -16.07 -19.99 -5.84
CA GLU A 103 -15.87 -21.45 -5.70
C GLU A 103 -17.20 -22.18 -5.75
N SER A 104 -18.19 -21.72 -4.97
CA SER A 104 -19.56 -22.28 -5.03
C SER A 104 -20.20 -22.04 -6.39
N LEU A 105 -20.04 -20.87 -6.98
CA LEU A 105 -20.62 -20.52 -8.28
C LEU A 105 -20.08 -21.41 -9.41
N MET A 106 -18.78 -21.68 -9.41
CA MET A 106 -18.09 -22.39 -10.50
C MET A 106 -17.95 -23.90 -10.22
N GLY A 107 -18.27 -24.35 -9.00
CA GLY A 107 -18.13 -25.75 -8.57
C GLY A 107 -16.66 -26.24 -8.57
N THR A 108 -15.70 -25.33 -8.32
CA THR A 108 -14.26 -25.61 -8.31
C THR A 108 -13.55 -24.77 -7.27
N THR A 109 -12.32 -25.07 -6.95
CA THR A 109 -11.50 -24.31 -6.00
C THR A 109 -10.42 -23.50 -6.72
N PHE A 110 -10.09 -22.32 -6.18
CA PHE A 110 -9.06 -21.42 -6.70
C PHE A 110 -7.89 -21.34 -5.72
N ASN A 111 -6.96 -22.29 -5.84
CA ASN A 111 -5.93 -22.55 -4.83
C ASN A 111 -4.60 -21.79 -5.04
N MET A 112 -4.53 -20.81 -5.96
CA MET A 112 -3.32 -20.02 -6.13
C MET A 112 -3.13 -19.10 -4.92
N ASP A 113 -1.99 -19.27 -4.23
CA ASP A 113 -1.53 -18.32 -3.23
C ASP A 113 -1.02 -17.02 -3.88
N LYS A 114 -0.70 -16.02 -3.07
CA LYS A 114 -0.21 -14.71 -3.54
C LYS A 114 1.06 -14.86 -4.39
N LYS A 115 1.99 -15.74 -3.99
CA LYS A 115 3.22 -16.02 -4.74
C LYS A 115 2.91 -16.52 -6.15
N GLN A 116 2.03 -17.51 -6.27
CA GLN A 116 1.64 -18.10 -7.54
C GLN A 116 0.91 -17.08 -8.43
N ARG A 117 0.02 -16.27 -7.84
CA ARG A 117 -0.68 -15.19 -8.58
C ARG A 117 0.28 -14.15 -9.15
N ILE A 118 1.34 -13.78 -8.40
CA ILE A 118 2.39 -12.87 -8.88
C ILE A 118 3.17 -13.53 -10.02
N GLN A 119 3.62 -14.76 -9.84
CA GLN A 119 4.43 -15.50 -10.84
C GLN A 119 3.68 -15.74 -12.15
N THR A 120 2.37 -15.90 -12.09
CA THR A 120 1.51 -16.10 -13.27
C THR A 120 0.93 -14.81 -13.83
N PHE A 121 1.30 -13.65 -13.28
CA PHE A 121 0.74 -12.33 -13.64
C PHE A 121 -0.77 -12.20 -13.47
N SER A 122 -1.40 -13.06 -12.67
CA SER A 122 -2.82 -12.98 -12.37
C SER A 122 -3.15 -11.93 -11.29
N SER A 123 -2.15 -11.44 -10.57
CA SER A 123 -2.27 -10.31 -9.64
C SER A 123 -1.00 -9.47 -9.62
N GLY A 124 -1.14 -8.17 -9.45
CA GLY A 124 -0.04 -7.22 -9.41
C GLY A 124 -0.50 -5.84 -8.94
N SER A 125 0.44 -4.96 -8.66
CA SER A 125 0.16 -3.57 -8.29
C SER A 125 -0.51 -2.84 -9.46
N SER A 126 -1.80 -2.54 -9.34
CA SER A 126 -2.61 -1.90 -10.39
C SER A 126 -3.10 -0.51 -10.03
N HIS A 127 -3.15 -0.16 -8.74
CA HIS A 127 -3.74 1.10 -8.28
C HIS A 127 -3.10 1.58 -6.98
N ALA A 128 -3.02 2.90 -6.84
CA ALA A 128 -2.47 3.56 -5.66
C ALA A 128 -3.52 4.41 -4.94
N MET A 129 -3.50 4.38 -3.62
CA MET A 129 -4.41 5.11 -2.73
C MET A 129 -3.64 5.62 -1.51
N THR A 130 -4.31 6.38 -0.65
CA THR A 130 -3.74 6.83 0.63
C THR A 130 -4.27 5.95 1.77
N LEU A 131 -3.38 5.23 2.45
CA LEU A 131 -3.74 4.48 3.66
C LEU A 131 -3.89 5.45 4.82
N MET A 132 -5.10 5.53 5.40
CA MET A 132 -5.48 6.58 6.34
C MET A 132 -5.77 6.09 7.75
N ALA A 133 -6.30 4.87 7.89
CA ALA A 133 -6.70 4.38 9.19
C ALA A 133 -6.66 2.85 9.26
N VAL A 134 -6.58 2.36 10.49
CA VAL A 134 -6.68 0.94 10.84
C VAL A 134 -7.60 0.77 12.06
N ASP A 135 -8.43 -0.25 12.02
CA ASP A 135 -9.21 -0.72 13.17
C ASP A 135 -8.50 -1.93 13.78
N LEU A 136 -8.19 -1.86 15.07
CA LEU A 136 -7.47 -2.90 15.79
C LEU A 136 -8.42 -3.61 16.79
N ASP A 137 -8.25 -4.92 16.91
CA ASP A 137 -8.93 -5.67 17.95
C ASP A 137 -8.36 -5.37 19.35
N LYS A 138 -8.95 -5.98 20.39
CA LYS A 138 -8.49 -5.83 21.78
C LYS A 138 -7.05 -6.29 22.04
N ASN A 139 -6.48 -7.08 21.15
CA ASN A 139 -5.11 -7.57 21.23
C ASN A 139 -4.14 -6.74 20.38
N GLY A 140 -4.63 -5.67 19.73
CA GLY A 140 -3.84 -4.81 18.85
C GLY A 140 -3.62 -5.37 17.45
N LYS A 141 -4.35 -6.41 17.04
CA LYS A 141 -4.28 -6.97 15.69
C LYS A 141 -5.21 -6.19 14.74
N PRO A 142 -4.78 -5.93 13.50
CA PRO A 142 -5.62 -5.26 12.53
C PRO A 142 -6.82 -6.14 12.14
N VAL A 143 -7.97 -5.51 11.96
CA VAL A 143 -9.23 -6.13 11.53
C VAL A 143 -9.63 -5.61 10.17
N LYS A 144 -9.50 -4.30 9.99
CA LYS A 144 -9.81 -3.62 8.73
C LYS A 144 -9.02 -2.32 8.62
N TRP A 145 -8.89 -1.85 7.38
CA TRP A 145 -8.15 -0.67 7.00
C TRP A 145 -9.03 0.27 6.19
N MET A 146 -8.71 1.56 6.21
CA MET A 146 -9.38 2.55 5.37
C MET A 146 -8.38 3.24 4.46
N VAL A 147 -8.74 3.37 3.19
CA VAL A 147 -7.98 4.10 2.19
C VAL A 147 -8.81 5.20 1.55
N GLU A 148 -8.20 6.36 1.31
CA GLU A 148 -8.78 7.41 0.46
C GLU A 148 -8.43 7.12 -1.00
N ASN A 149 -9.45 7.20 -1.85
CA ASN A 149 -9.35 6.89 -3.27
C ASN A 149 -9.61 8.14 -4.13
N SER A 150 -9.14 8.12 -5.37
CA SER A 150 -9.23 9.24 -6.31
C SER A 150 -10.44 9.19 -7.27
N TRP A 151 -11.41 8.30 -7.03
CA TRP A 151 -12.58 8.12 -7.93
C TRP A 151 -13.75 9.08 -7.66
N GLY A 152 -13.55 10.06 -6.77
CA GLY A 152 -14.57 11.03 -6.41
C GLY A 152 -15.38 10.67 -5.16
N ALA A 153 -16.04 11.67 -4.60
CA ALA A 153 -16.77 11.54 -3.33
C ALA A 153 -18.00 10.62 -3.40
N ASP A 154 -18.53 10.39 -4.60
CA ASP A 154 -19.68 9.52 -4.81
C ASP A 154 -19.30 8.04 -4.93
N SER A 155 -18.00 7.73 -4.98
CA SER A 155 -17.50 6.36 -5.04
C SER A 155 -17.21 5.82 -3.64
N GLY A 156 -17.65 4.59 -3.37
CA GLY A 156 -17.47 3.95 -2.08
C GLY A 156 -18.11 4.74 -0.92
N TYR A 157 -17.44 4.78 0.22
CA TYR A 157 -17.91 5.57 1.35
C TYR A 157 -17.28 6.98 1.32
N LYS A 158 -17.94 7.93 0.65
CA LYS A 158 -17.48 9.33 0.53
C LYS A 158 -16.05 9.44 -0.01
N GLY A 159 -15.73 8.70 -1.05
CA GLY A 159 -14.41 8.66 -1.66
C GLY A 159 -13.42 7.68 -1.01
N HIS A 160 -13.86 6.94 -0.01
CA HIS A 160 -13.03 5.96 0.71
C HIS A 160 -13.44 4.53 0.41
N LEU A 161 -12.48 3.62 0.53
CA LEU A 161 -12.72 2.18 0.54
C LEU A 161 -12.30 1.61 1.90
N ILE A 162 -13.06 0.61 2.35
CA ILE A 162 -12.72 -0.19 3.51
C ILE A 162 -12.20 -1.54 3.00
N MET A 163 -11.09 -2.01 3.51
CA MET A 163 -10.57 -3.34 3.22
C MET A 163 -10.42 -4.16 4.49
N THR A 164 -10.75 -5.44 4.40
CA THR A 164 -10.49 -6.39 5.49
C THR A 164 -9.00 -6.68 5.60
N ASP A 165 -8.54 -7.16 6.76
CA ASP A 165 -7.15 -7.52 6.96
C ASP A 165 -6.75 -8.71 6.08
N ASP A 166 -7.63 -9.70 5.90
CA ASP A 166 -7.44 -10.81 4.97
C ASP A 166 -7.21 -10.31 3.53
N TRP A 167 -7.95 -9.28 3.10
CA TRP A 167 -7.78 -8.69 1.78
C TRP A 167 -6.45 -7.92 1.67
N PHE A 168 -6.05 -7.22 2.73
CA PHE A 168 -4.75 -6.53 2.78
C PHE A 168 -3.62 -7.54 2.54
N ASP A 169 -3.63 -8.69 3.21
CA ASP A 169 -2.61 -9.73 3.06
C ASP A 169 -2.47 -10.22 1.61
N GLU A 170 -3.61 -10.45 0.98
CA GLU A 170 -3.65 -11.06 -0.34
C GLU A 170 -3.34 -10.09 -1.49
N TYR A 171 -3.70 -8.81 -1.36
CA TYR A 171 -3.72 -7.87 -2.50
C TYR A 171 -2.95 -6.56 -2.30
N MET A 172 -2.35 -6.30 -1.13
CA MET A 172 -1.39 -5.21 -0.99
C MET A 172 -0.07 -5.56 -1.66
N PHE A 173 0.59 -4.56 -2.26
CA PHE A 173 1.88 -4.75 -2.92
C PHE A 173 2.96 -3.80 -2.42
N ARG A 174 2.65 -2.52 -2.24
CA ARG A 174 3.65 -1.50 -1.92
C ARG A 174 3.12 -0.53 -0.86
N LEU A 175 4.02 -0.07 -0.02
CA LEU A 175 3.76 0.95 1.00
C LEU A 175 4.97 1.90 1.08
N VAL A 176 4.69 3.18 1.34
CA VAL A 176 5.74 4.14 1.74
C VAL A 176 5.49 4.48 3.20
N ALA A 177 6.30 3.92 4.08
CA ALA A 177 6.18 4.05 5.52
C ALA A 177 7.21 5.02 6.10
N VAL A 178 6.95 5.51 7.31
CA VAL A 178 7.89 6.35 8.04
C VAL A 178 8.99 5.48 8.64
N SER A 179 10.25 5.73 8.27
CA SER A 179 11.40 4.88 8.61
C SER A 179 11.70 4.84 10.11
N TYR A 180 11.51 5.95 10.84
CA TYR A 180 11.84 6.03 12.26
C TYR A 180 10.80 5.37 13.19
N THR A 181 9.58 5.13 12.71
CA THR A 181 8.56 4.44 13.53
C THR A 181 8.90 2.97 13.76
N HIS A 182 9.62 2.35 12.83
CA HIS A 182 10.08 0.97 12.96
C HIS A 182 11.14 0.80 14.05
N LEU A 183 12.06 1.76 14.18
CA LEU A 183 13.09 1.74 15.23
C LEU A 183 12.48 1.83 16.63
N ARG A 184 11.46 2.68 16.83
CA ARG A 184 10.76 2.81 18.14
C ARG A 184 9.99 1.56 18.52
N ALA A 185 9.46 0.79 17.58
CA ALA A 185 8.72 -0.44 17.88
C ALA A 185 9.63 -1.55 18.45
N HIS A 186 10.93 -1.53 18.14
CA HIS A 186 11.92 -2.47 18.70
C HIS A 186 12.54 -2.02 20.03
N GLU A 187 12.52 -0.73 20.34
CA GLU A 187 13.05 -0.21 21.62
C GLU A 187 12.10 -0.40 22.82
N THR A 188 10.83 -0.75 22.56
CA THR A 188 9.79 -0.93 23.61
C THR A 188 9.46 -2.39 23.92
N ARG A 189 10.25 -3.35 23.44
CA ARG A 189 10.13 -4.78 23.77
C ARG A 189 11.20 -5.25 24.75
#